data_8749dd32e8db738b97854710f0223c4f
#
_entry.id   8749dd32e8db738b97854710f0223c4f
#
_cell.length_a   1.000
_cell.length_b   1.000
_cell.length_c   1.000
_cell.angle_alpha   90.00
_cell.angle_beta   90.00
_cell.angle_gamma   90.00
#
_symmetry.space_group_name_H-M   'P 1'
#
loop_
_entity.id
_entity.type
_entity.pdbx_description
1 polymer ?
#
loop_
_entity_poly.entity_id
_entity_poly.type
_entity_poly.pdbx_seq_one_letter_code
_entity_poly.pdbx_strand_id
1 'polypeptide(L)'
;MDKETDYLQEKEKMFTPILAVEEASRCLLCYDAPCTNACPAGTDPAKFIRSLRFRNFKGAASTIRENNVLGGICARVCPTDKYCEGACSRCGIDKPIQIGKLQRYLTDYEQMTGIKSLEAVKATKDKVAIVGSGPSGLSAAAKLALAGYKVTVFEAREQLGGWLTYGIPENRLPQQVVENEIQYVKDLGVEFKTNCKVGKGIK
;
A
#
# COMPACT_ATOMS: atom_id res chain seq x y z
N MET A 1 -22.44 -18.97 -14.62
CA MET A 1 -21.19 -18.24 -14.32
C MET A 1 -20.38 -18.23 -15.62
N ASP A 2 -20.36 -17.10 -16.30
CA ASP A 2 -19.71 -16.98 -17.59
C ASP A 2 -18.19 -17.10 -17.44
N LYS A 3 -17.60 -17.99 -18.21
CA LYS A 3 -16.14 -18.22 -18.22
C LYS A 3 -15.33 -16.98 -18.67
N GLU A 4 -15.98 -15.98 -19.25
CA GLU A 4 -15.35 -14.76 -19.75
C GLU A 4 -14.92 -13.77 -18.64
N THR A 5 -15.50 -13.84 -17.45
CA THR A 5 -15.14 -12.92 -16.35
C THR A 5 -14.17 -13.50 -15.33
N ASP A 6 -13.81 -14.78 -15.42
CA ASP A 6 -12.98 -15.45 -14.43
C ASP A 6 -11.51 -14.91 -14.42
N TYR A 7 -11.01 -14.43 -15.56
CA TYR A 7 -9.67 -13.82 -15.64
C TYR A 7 -9.58 -12.41 -15.05
N LEU A 8 -10.71 -11.74 -14.79
CA LEU A 8 -10.77 -10.43 -14.13
C LEU A 8 -10.78 -10.56 -12.60
N GLN A 9 -11.08 -11.75 -12.08
CA GLN A 9 -11.09 -11.96 -10.64
C GLN A 9 -9.66 -11.97 -10.08
N GLU A 10 -9.52 -11.36 -8.92
CA GLU A 10 -8.26 -11.36 -8.20
C GLU A 10 -7.83 -12.80 -7.85
N LYS A 11 -6.61 -13.18 -8.23
CA LYS A 11 -6.11 -14.57 -8.10
C LYS A 11 -6.07 -15.06 -6.66
N GLU A 12 -5.77 -14.18 -5.73
CA GLU A 12 -5.62 -14.55 -4.33
C GLU A 12 -6.82 -14.13 -3.50
N LYS A 13 -7.35 -15.04 -2.70
CA LYS A 13 -8.41 -14.74 -1.74
C LYS A 13 -7.82 -14.01 -0.53
N MET A 14 -8.55 -12.99 -0.05
CA MET A 14 -8.25 -12.30 1.19
C MET A 14 -8.40 -13.24 2.40
N PHE A 15 -7.60 -13.04 3.43
CA PHE A 15 -7.83 -13.70 4.72
C PHE A 15 -9.15 -13.27 5.36
N THR A 16 -9.79 -14.21 6.06
CA THR A 16 -10.81 -13.84 7.05
C THR A 16 -10.15 -13.28 8.31
N PRO A 17 -10.87 -12.54 9.17
CA PRO A 17 -10.30 -12.04 10.43
C PRO A 17 -9.66 -13.14 11.29
N ILE A 18 -10.27 -14.32 11.33
CA ILE A 18 -9.78 -15.48 12.10
C ILE A 18 -8.46 -15.97 11.51
N LEU A 19 -8.44 -16.24 10.20
CA LEU A 19 -7.24 -16.73 9.50
C LEU A 19 -6.08 -15.72 9.57
N ALA A 20 -6.36 -14.42 9.52
CA ALA A 20 -5.35 -13.40 9.66
C ALA A 20 -4.67 -13.42 11.05
N VAL A 21 -5.46 -13.57 12.11
CA VAL A 21 -4.93 -13.67 13.48
C VAL A 21 -4.20 -15.00 13.71
N GLU A 22 -4.70 -16.10 13.16
CA GLU A 22 -4.03 -17.41 13.21
C GLU A 22 -2.67 -17.37 12.52
N GLU A 23 -2.61 -16.82 11.31
CA GLU A 23 -1.34 -16.66 10.57
C GLU A 23 -0.38 -15.73 11.31
N ALA A 24 -0.86 -14.60 11.84
CA ALA A 24 -0.06 -13.70 12.67
C ALA A 24 0.47 -14.38 13.94
N SER A 25 -0.28 -15.34 14.52
CA SER A 25 0.10 -16.07 15.72
C SER A 25 1.25 -17.07 15.48
N ARG A 26 1.48 -17.48 14.24
CA ARG A 26 2.64 -18.28 13.86
C ARG A 26 3.97 -17.51 13.91
N CYS A 27 3.94 -16.18 13.96
CA CYS A 27 5.13 -15.34 13.98
C CYS A 27 5.99 -15.61 15.22
N LEU A 28 7.31 -15.78 15.00
CA LEU A 28 8.29 -16.04 16.05
C LEU A 28 8.64 -14.81 16.90
N LEU A 29 8.19 -13.62 16.49
CA LEU A 29 8.48 -12.34 17.16
C LEU A 29 9.98 -12.07 17.30
N CYS A 30 10.75 -12.31 16.25
CA CYS A 30 12.20 -12.11 16.24
C CYS A 30 12.59 -10.72 16.75
N TYR A 31 13.66 -10.64 17.58
CA TYR A 31 14.13 -9.37 18.11
C TYR A 31 14.71 -8.48 17.01
N ASP A 32 15.66 -9.01 16.22
CA ASP A 32 16.17 -8.37 15.00
C ASP A 32 15.47 -9.03 13.80
N ALA A 33 14.30 -8.51 13.45
CA ALA A 33 13.39 -9.15 12.53
C ALA A 33 13.92 -9.13 11.09
N PRO A 34 14.39 -10.28 10.54
CA PRO A 34 14.93 -10.30 9.17
C PRO A 34 13.92 -9.84 8.11
N CYS A 35 12.63 -10.08 8.34
CA CYS A 35 11.58 -9.63 7.44
C CYS A 35 11.46 -8.09 7.38
N THR A 36 11.71 -7.37 8.47
CA THR A 36 11.74 -5.91 8.51
C THR A 36 12.98 -5.40 7.77
N ASN A 37 14.15 -5.98 8.04
CA ASN A 37 15.41 -5.60 7.41
C ASN A 37 15.41 -5.86 5.89
N ALA A 38 14.68 -6.88 5.44
CA ALA A 38 14.57 -7.23 4.02
C ALA A 38 13.53 -6.40 3.26
N CYS A 39 12.74 -5.55 3.92
CA CYS A 39 11.74 -4.75 3.22
C CYS A 39 12.36 -3.51 2.55
N PRO A 40 12.38 -3.40 1.20
CA PRO A 40 13.01 -2.26 0.53
C PRO A 40 12.24 -0.95 0.72
N ALA A 41 10.96 -1.01 1.11
CA ALA A 41 10.16 0.17 1.43
C ALA A 41 10.29 0.62 2.89
N GLY A 42 11.05 -0.10 3.72
CA GLY A 42 11.18 0.18 5.14
C GLY A 42 9.91 -0.06 5.97
N THR A 43 8.93 -0.79 5.44
CA THR A 43 7.78 -1.23 6.23
C THR A 43 8.26 -2.19 7.31
N ASP A 44 7.63 -2.17 8.48
CA ASP A 44 7.97 -3.06 9.59
C ASP A 44 6.96 -4.22 9.74
N PRO A 45 7.18 -5.36 9.05
CA PRO A 45 6.32 -6.53 9.17
C PRO A 45 6.25 -7.07 10.59
N ALA A 46 7.34 -7.09 11.33
CA ALA A 46 7.37 -7.60 12.69
C ALA A 46 6.43 -6.80 13.61
N LYS A 47 6.43 -5.47 13.47
CA LYS A 47 5.58 -4.56 14.26
C LYS A 47 4.10 -4.73 13.90
N PHE A 48 3.74 -4.71 12.62
CA PHE A 48 2.33 -4.83 12.25
C PHE A 48 1.76 -6.23 12.51
N ILE A 49 2.55 -7.30 12.33
CA ILE A 49 2.13 -8.67 12.65
C ILE A 49 1.92 -8.83 14.16
N ARG A 50 2.80 -8.27 14.98
CA ARG A 50 2.63 -8.25 16.44
C ARG A 50 1.33 -7.56 16.84
N SER A 51 1.05 -6.38 16.26
CA SER A 51 -0.19 -5.64 16.51
C SER A 51 -1.43 -6.45 16.11
N LEU A 52 -1.39 -7.09 14.93
CA LEU A 52 -2.47 -7.92 14.41
C LEU A 52 -2.73 -9.13 15.30
N ARG A 53 -1.68 -9.82 15.78
CA ARG A 53 -1.78 -10.94 16.71
C ARG A 53 -2.58 -10.59 17.97
N PHE A 54 -2.43 -9.36 18.46
CA PHE A 54 -3.19 -8.83 19.60
C PHE A 54 -4.50 -8.15 19.20
N ARG A 55 -4.96 -8.36 17.96
CA ARG A 55 -6.20 -7.79 17.38
C ARG A 55 -6.24 -6.26 17.36
N ASN A 56 -5.09 -5.62 17.41
CA ASN A 56 -4.97 -4.18 17.18
C ASN A 56 -4.87 -3.89 15.68
N PHE A 57 -6.00 -4.05 14.96
CA PHE A 57 -6.08 -3.87 13.51
C PHE A 57 -5.69 -2.44 13.08
N LYS A 58 -6.19 -1.42 13.80
CA LYS A 58 -5.87 -0.02 13.51
C LYS A 58 -4.37 0.24 13.66
N GLY A 59 -3.75 -0.17 14.76
CA GLY A 59 -2.31 0.02 14.97
C GLY A 59 -1.45 -0.76 13.97
N ALA A 60 -1.93 -1.94 13.53
CA ALA A 60 -1.27 -2.72 12.49
C ALA A 60 -1.31 -1.99 11.13
N ALA A 61 -2.48 -1.48 10.72
CA ALA A 61 -2.64 -0.71 9.49
C ALA A 61 -1.83 0.60 9.52
N SER A 62 -1.83 1.32 10.65
CA SER A 62 -1.00 2.53 10.83
C SER A 62 0.49 2.25 10.62
N THR A 63 0.99 1.15 11.15
CA THR A 63 2.40 0.75 10.96
C THR A 63 2.75 0.55 9.48
N ILE A 64 1.83 0.01 8.68
CA ILE A 64 2.02 -0.11 7.23
C ILE A 64 2.05 1.28 6.59
N ARG A 65 1.05 2.11 6.87
CA ARG A 65 0.87 3.43 6.24
C ARG A 65 1.96 4.44 6.61
N GLU A 66 2.54 4.37 7.78
CA GLU A 66 3.66 5.21 8.22
C GLU A 66 4.82 5.23 7.21
N ASN A 67 5.15 4.08 6.62
CA ASN A 67 6.24 3.95 5.66
C ASN A 67 5.78 3.73 4.22
N ASN A 68 4.66 3.06 4.02
CA ASN A 68 4.17 2.68 2.70
C ASN A 68 2.71 3.10 2.52
N VAL A 69 2.50 4.32 2.04
CA VAL A 69 1.16 4.85 1.76
C VAL A 69 0.40 4.01 0.72
N LEU A 70 1.11 3.34 -0.19
CA LEU A 70 0.55 2.42 -1.19
C LEU A 70 0.57 0.96 -0.71
N GLY A 71 0.29 0.73 0.57
CA GLY A 71 0.37 -0.58 1.23
C GLY A 71 -0.50 -1.65 0.60
N GLY A 72 -1.71 -1.30 0.14
CA GLY A 72 -2.64 -2.22 -0.49
C GLY A 72 -2.21 -2.68 -1.89
N ILE A 73 -1.60 -1.78 -2.66
CA ILE A 73 -0.98 -2.10 -3.95
C ILE A 73 0.25 -2.97 -3.72
N CYS A 74 1.15 -2.54 -2.82
CA CYS A 74 2.37 -3.27 -2.49
C CYS A 74 2.07 -4.72 -2.07
N ALA A 75 1.04 -4.93 -1.23
CA ALA A 75 0.63 -6.24 -0.76
C ALA A 75 0.21 -7.23 -1.87
N ARG A 76 -0.16 -6.70 -3.07
CA ARG A 76 -0.60 -7.50 -4.22
C ARG A 76 0.48 -7.73 -5.27
N VAL A 77 1.40 -6.77 -5.43
CA VAL A 77 2.35 -6.80 -6.54
C VAL A 77 3.80 -7.05 -6.12
N CYS A 78 4.12 -6.89 -4.82
CA CYS A 78 5.46 -7.09 -4.32
C CYS A 78 5.86 -8.57 -4.41
N PRO A 79 7.06 -8.91 -4.90
CA PRO A 79 7.58 -10.27 -4.84
C PRO A 79 8.09 -10.58 -3.43
N THR A 80 7.17 -10.83 -2.49
CA THR A 80 7.45 -11.01 -1.06
C THR A 80 8.37 -12.20 -0.76
N ASP A 81 8.35 -13.21 -1.64
CA ASP A 81 9.24 -14.37 -1.64
C ASP A 81 10.73 -13.99 -1.78
N LYS A 82 11.02 -12.88 -2.45
CA LYS A 82 12.38 -12.34 -2.61
C LYS A 82 12.79 -11.38 -1.50
N TYR A 83 11.85 -10.95 -0.67
CA TYR A 83 12.06 -9.95 0.38
C TYR A 83 11.63 -10.46 1.74
N CYS A 84 10.57 -9.89 2.31
CA CYS A 84 10.18 -10.14 3.69
C CYS A 84 9.79 -11.60 3.99
N GLU A 85 9.08 -12.27 3.09
CA GLU A 85 8.72 -13.68 3.27
C GLU A 85 9.93 -14.60 3.07
N GLY A 86 10.76 -14.34 2.06
CA GLY A 86 11.99 -15.08 1.81
C GLY A 86 13.02 -14.96 2.95
N ALA A 87 13.04 -13.82 3.65
CA ALA A 87 13.89 -13.61 4.81
C ALA A 87 13.29 -14.08 6.15
N CYS A 88 12.05 -14.61 6.15
CA CYS A 88 11.36 -14.99 7.37
C CYS A 88 12.07 -16.16 8.07
N SER A 89 12.39 -16.03 9.36
CA SER A 89 13.03 -17.09 10.15
C SER A 89 12.22 -18.39 10.19
N ARG A 90 10.92 -18.35 9.90
CA ARG A 90 10.11 -19.58 9.80
C ARG A 90 10.45 -20.45 8.60
N CYS A 91 11.11 -19.93 7.58
CA CYS A 91 11.56 -20.74 6.43
C CYS A 91 12.42 -21.95 6.84
N GLY A 92 13.13 -21.84 7.98
CA GLY A 92 13.92 -22.94 8.52
C GLY A 92 13.13 -23.97 9.36
N ILE A 93 11.84 -23.72 9.59
CA ILE A 93 10.98 -24.55 10.46
C ILE A 93 9.87 -25.22 9.65
N ASP A 94 9.08 -24.43 8.94
CA ASP A 94 7.95 -24.88 8.13
C ASP A 94 7.76 -23.97 6.90
N LYS A 95 6.77 -23.09 6.90
CA LYS A 95 6.50 -22.10 5.85
C LYS A 95 6.65 -20.69 6.39
N PRO A 96 7.17 -19.74 5.59
CA PRO A 96 7.23 -18.35 6.00
C PRO A 96 5.86 -17.84 6.39
N ILE A 97 5.82 -16.80 7.20
CA ILE A 97 4.58 -16.04 7.44
C ILE A 97 4.15 -15.40 6.13
N GLN A 98 2.89 -15.51 5.75
CA GLN A 98 2.31 -14.91 4.55
C GLN A 98 2.14 -13.39 4.74
N ILE A 99 3.26 -12.68 4.78
CA ILE A 99 3.36 -11.26 5.16
C ILE A 99 2.57 -10.38 4.19
N GLY A 100 2.69 -10.65 2.89
CA GLY A 100 1.94 -9.93 1.86
C GLY A 100 0.43 -10.06 2.04
N LYS A 101 -0.07 -11.27 2.35
CA LYS A 101 -1.50 -11.51 2.59
C LYS A 101 -1.98 -10.84 3.88
N LEU A 102 -1.16 -10.81 4.93
CA LEU A 102 -1.50 -10.08 6.15
C LEU A 102 -1.55 -8.57 5.92
N GLN A 103 -0.60 -8.03 5.17
CA GLN A 103 -0.61 -6.62 4.77
C GLN A 103 -1.84 -6.28 3.94
N ARG A 104 -2.18 -7.12 2.96
CA ARG A 104 -3.39 -7.00 2.16
C ARG A 104 -4.64 -6.98 3.03
N TYR A 105 -4.77 -7.97 3.94
CA TYR A 105 -5.90 -8.03 4.86
C TYR A 105 -6.07 -6.74 5.66
N LEU A 106 -4.98 -6.17 6.18
CA LEU A 106 -5.01 -4.95 6.98
C LEU A 106 -5.40 -3.71 6.16
N THR A 107 -4.90 -3.57 4.95
CA THR A 107 -5.26 -2.45 4.07
C THR A 107 -6.68 -2.55 3.53
N ASP A 108 -7.15 -3.76 3.22
CA ASP A 108 -8.53 -4.00 2.82
C ASP A 108 -9.50 -3.79 4.00
N TYR A 109 -9.11 -4.21 5.22
CA TYR A 109 -9.87 -3.94 6.44
C TYR A 109 -10.01 -2.43 6.71
N GLU A 110 -8.92 -1.66 6.56
CA GLU A 110 -8.92 -0.20 6.68
C GLU A 110 -9.93 0.42 5.71
N GLN A 111 -9.91 0.00 4.46
CA GLN A 111 -10.84 0.45 3.43
C GLN A 111 -12.31 0.09 3.73
N MET A 112 -12.56 -1.16 4.15
CA MET A 112 -13.92 -1.65 4.45
C MET A 112 -14.55 -0.97 5.68
N THR A 113 -13.72 -0.63 6.67
CA THR A 113 -14.20 -0.02 7.93
C THR A 113 -14.18 1.51 7.92
N GLY A 114 -13.59 2.12 6.89
CA GLY A 114 -13.41 3.58 6.81
C GLY A 114 -12.43 4.14 7.84
N ILE A 115 -11.66 3.29 8.52
CA ILE A 115 -10.62 3.73 9.45
C ILE A 115 -9.50 4.38 8.65
N LYS A 116 -9.11 5.60 9.05
CA LYS A 116 -7.94 6.28 8.47
C LYS A 116 -6.76 6.16 9.43
N SER A 117 -5.67 5.60 8.95
CA SER A 117 -4.42 5.44 9.72
C SER A 117 -3.55 6.67 9.68
N LEU A 118 -3.66 7.49 8.63
CA LEU A 118 -2.98 8.77 8.50
C LEU A 118 -4.03 9.87 8.39
N GLU A 119 -3.76 11.00 9.03
CA GLU A 119 -4.62 12.17 9.00
C GLU A 119 -3.99 13.29 8.18
N ALA A 120 -4.82 14.05 7.46
CA ALA A 120 -4.37 15.20 6.72
C ALA A 120 -3.76 16.26 7.65
N VAL A 121 -2.61 16.80 7.26
CA VAL A 121 -1.93 17.87 7.98
C VAL A 121 -2.25 19.18 7.28
N LYS A 122 -2.55 20.24 8.05
CA LYS A 122 -2.77 21.58 7.50
C LYS A 122 -1.51 22.04 6.75
N ALA A 123 -1.68 22.37 5.48
CA ALA A 123 -0.58 22.88 4.66
C ALA A 123 -0.19 24.30 5.13
N THR A 124 0.98 24.43 5.73
CA THR A 124 1.57 25.69 6.23
C THR A 124 2.87 26.06 5.55
N LYS A 125 3.42 25.14 4.72
CA LYS A 125 4.68 25.31 4.00
C LYS A 125 4.43 25.65 2.53
N ASP A 126 5.52 25.83 1.79
CA ASP A 126 5.52 26.20 0.38
C ASP A 126 4.75 25.21 -0.52
N LYS A 127 4.44 25.68 -1.71
CA LYS A 127 3.82 24.88 -2.77
C LYS A 127 4.86 23.99 -3.43
N VAL A 128 4.52 22.73 -3.64
CA VAL A 128 5.36 21.75 -4.34
C VAL A 128 4.59 21.17 -5.52
N ALA A 129 5.22 21.18 -6.70
CA ALA A 129 4.72 20.55 -7.90
C ALA A 129 5.40 19.18 -8.09
N ILE A 130 4.61 18.14 -8.35
CA ILE A 130 5.10 16.81 -8.69
C ILE A 130 4.67 16.49 -10.12
N VAL A 131 5.57 15.98 -10.94
CA VAL A 131 5.29 15.59 -12.31
C VAL A 131 5.15 14.07 -12.39
N GLY A 132 3.94 13.62 -12.74
CA GLY A 132 3.55 12.22 -12.86
C GLY A 132 2.92 11.65 -11.60
N SER A 133 1.83 10.90 -11.80
CA SER A 133 1.03 10.24 -10.75
C SER A 133 1.34 8.74 -10.62
N GLY A 134 2.49 8.28 -11.07
CA GLY A 134 2.93 6.90 -10.84
C GLY A 134 3.26 6.63 -9.36
N PRO A 135 3.65 5.39 -8.98
CA PRO A 135 3.89 5.03 -7.57
C PRO A 135 4.84 5.98 -6.84
N SER A 136 5.93 6.38 -7.50
CA SER A 136 6.90 7.33 -6.91
C SER A 136 6.29 8.70 -6.66
N GLY A 137 5.52 9.23 -7.64
CA GLY A 137 4.85 10.53 -7.51
C GLY A 137 3.78 10.51 -6.42
N LEU A 138 2.96 9.46 -6.34
CA LEU A 138 1.96 9.27 -5.30
C LEU A 138 2.59 9.19 -3.90
N SER A 139 3.66 8.41 -3.76
CA SER A 139 4.36 8.27 -2.48
C SER A 139 5.03 9.57 -2.03
N ALA A 140 5.69 10.29 -2.97
CA ALA A 140 6.29 11.59 -2.69
C ALA A 140 5.22 12.63 -2.30
N ALA A 141 4.08 12.64 -3.03
CA ALA A 141 2.98 13.55 -2.75
C ALA A 141 2.42 13.35 -1.34
N ALA A 142 2.15 12.11 -0.95
CA ALA A 142 1.66 11.79 0.38
C ALA A 142 2.65 12.22 1.48
N LYS A 143 3.94 11.89 1.33
CA LYS A 143 4.97 12.26 2.31
C LYS A 143 5.12 13.78 2.46
N LEU A 144 5.10 14.51 1.36
CA LEU A 144 5.18 15.97 1.37
C LEU A 144 3.91 16.61 1.98
N ALA A 145 2.72 16.09 1.68
CA ALA A 145 1.48 16.57 2.28
C ALA A 145 1.49 16.34 3.80
N LEU A 146 1.89 15.15 4.26
CA LEU A 146 2.06 14.84 5.68
C LEU A 146 3.14 15.71 6.36
N ALA A 147 4.13 16.18 5.61
CA ALA A 147 5.13 17.13 6.10
C ALA A 147 4.62 18.60 6.10
N GLY A 148 3.39 18.85 5.69
CA GLY A 148 2.73 20.18 5.71
C GLY A 148 2.99 21.05 4.48
N TYR A 149 3.43 20.48 3.35
CA TYR A 149 3.54 21.20 2.08
C TYR A 149 2.20 21.19 1.34
N LYS A 150 1.93 22.26 0.57
CA LYS A 150 0.80 22.28 -0.38
C LYS A 150 1.24 21.59 -1.68
N VAL A 151 0.75 20.38 -1.90
CA VAL A 151 1.21 19.53 -3.01
C VAL A 151 0.20 19.49 -4.15
N THR A 152 0.67 19.71 -5.38
CA THR A 152 -0.10 19.51 -6.61
C THR A 152 0.65 18.53 -7.52
N VAL A 153 -0.02 17.44 -7.91
CA VAL A 153 0.50 16.43 -8.85
C VAL A 153 -0.06 16.73 -10.25
N PHE A 154 0.83 16.88 -11.24
CA PHE A 154 0.47 17.06 -12.65
C PHE A 154 0.64 15.75 -13.39
N GLU A 155 -0.44 15.24 -13.98
CA GLU A 155 -0.47 14.01 -14.76
C GLU A 155 -0.83 14.30 -16.22
N ALA A 156 -0.04 13.75 -17.13
CA ALA A 156 -0.23 13.96 -18.56
C ALA A 156 -1.43 13.21 -19.14
N ARG A 157 -1.82 12.11 -18.51
CA ARG A 157 -2.94 11.26 -18.90
C ARG A 157 -4.22 11.64 -18.17
N GLU A 158 -5.33 11.08 -18.62
CA GLU A 158 -6.65 11.26 -17.99
C GLU A 158 -6.74 10.56 -16.63
N GLN A 159 -6.25 9.34 -16.55
CA GLN A 159 -6.30 8.53 -15.32
C GLN A 159 -4.98 8.63 -14.56
N LEU A 160 -5.10 8.67 -13.23
CA LEU A 160 -3.98 8.65 -12.30
C LEU A 160 -3.44 7.22 -12.10
N GLY A 161 -2.23 7.09 -11.54
CA GLY A 161 -1.64 5.81 -11.17
C GLY A 161 -0.48 5.36 -12.04
N GLY A 162 -0.32 5.93 -13.23
CA GLY A 162 0.78 5.59 -14.14
C GLY A 162 0.79 4.08 -14.46
N TRP A 163 1.92 3.39 -14.20
CA TRP A 163 2.04 1.96 -14.49
C TRP A 163 1.07 1.09 -13.68
N LEU A 164 0.60 1.54 -12.52
CA LEU A 164 -0.38 0.83 -11.70
C LEU A 164 -1.71 0.66 -12.45
N THR A 165 -2.10 1.68 -13.19
CA THR A 165 -3.37 1.71 -13.95
C THR A 165 -3.20 1.17 -15.38
N TYR A 166 -2.08 1.49 -16.03
CA TYR A 166 -1.93 1.22 -17.47
C TYR A 166 -1.04 0.01 -17.78
N GLY A 167 -0.38 -0.60 -16.79
CA GLY A 167 0.63 -1.62 -17.03
C GLY A 167 0.44 -2.93 -16.28
N ILE A 168 -0.22 -2.95 -15.14
CA ILE A 168 -0.42 -4.17 -14.35
C ILE A 168 -1.79 -4.77 -14.70
N PRO A 169 -1.86 -6.07 -15.05
CA PRO A 169 -3.14 -6.73 -15.34
C PRO A 169 -4.10 -6.70 -14.16
N GLU A 170 -5.39 -6.51 -14.43
CA GLU A 170 -6.43 -6.31 -13.42
C GLU A 170 -6.61 -7.53 -12.49
N ASN A 171 -6.39 -8.75 -12.99
CA ASN A 171 -6.41 -9.97 -12.17
C ASN A 171 -5.27 -10.04 -11.12
N ARG A 172 -4.24 -9.20 -11.26
CA ARG A 172 -3.16 -9.06 -10.28
C ARG A 172 -3.33 -7.83 -9.40
N LEU A 173 -3.80 -6.74 -9.97
CA LEU A 173 -4.04 -5.48 -9.27
C LEU A 173 -5.38 -4.90 -9.75
N PRO A 174 -6.48 -5.18 -9.07
CA PRO A 174 -7.78 -4.64 -9.43
C PRO A 174 -7.76 -3.11 -9.46
N GLN A 175 -8.39 -2.53 -10.49
CA GLN A 175 -8.44 -1.08 -10.67
C GLN A 175 -9.04 -0.37 -9.45
N GLN A 176 -10.05 -0.97 -8.80
CA GLN A 176 -10.64 -0.43 -7.58
C GLN A 176 -9.63 -0.24 -6.45
N VAL A 177 -8.64 -1.13 -6.34
CA VAL A 177 -7.57 -1.00 -5.32
C VAL A 177 -6.68 0.20 -5.63
N VAL A 178 -6.35 0.43 -6.91
CA VAL A 178 -5.57 1.59 -7.33
C VAL A 178 -6.33 2.88 -7.04
N GLU A 179 -7.61 2.93 -7.36
CA GLU A 179 -8.48 4.08 -7.09
C GLU A 179 -8.59 4.39 -5.60
N ASN A 180 -8.77 3.37 -4.78
CA ASN A 180 -8.84 3.51 -3.32
C ASN A 180 -7.53 4.07 -2.73
N GLU A 181 -6.39 3.58 -3.19
CA GLU A 181 -5.07 4.09 -2.73
C GLU A 181 -4.80 5.52 -3.22
N ILE A 182 -5.23 5.86 -4.44
CA ILE A 182 -5.18 7.25 -4.94
C ILE A 182 -6.11 8.15 -4.13
N GLN A 183 -7.33 7.68 -3.82
CA GLN A 183 -8.25 8.43 -2.98
C GLN A 183 -7.68 8.66 -1.58
N TYR A 184 -6.98 7.67 -1.02
CA TYR A 184 -6.27 7.82 0.23
C TYR A 184 -5.24 8.96 0.19
N VAL A 185 -4.48 9.08 -0.91
CA VAL A 185 -3.52 10.17 -1.10
C VAL A 185 -4.23 11.53 -1.27
N LYS A 186 -5.36 11.57 -1.98
CA LYS A 186 -6.20 12.79 -2.09
C LYS A 186 -6.70 13.25 -0.73
N ASP A 187 -7.13 12.32 0.10
CA ASP A 187 -7.64 12.61 1.45
C ASP A 187 -6.57 13.20 2.38
N LEU A 188 -5.29 13.05 2.07
CA LEU A 188 -4.19 13.74 2.75
C LEU A 188 -4.01 15.20 2.31
N GLY A 189 -4.85 15.71 1.41
CA GLY A 189 -4.83 17.10 0.94
C GLY A 189 -4.01 17.32 -0.32
N VAL A 190 -3.66 16.28 -1.07
CA VAL A 190 -2.95 16.37 -2.35
C VAL A 190 -3.93 16.74 -3.47
N GLU A 191 -3.60 17.80 -4.22
CA GLU A 191 -4.32 18.20 -5.42
C GLU A 191 -3.79 17.44 -6.65
N PHE A 192 -4.68 17.04 -7.56
CA PHE A 192 -4.31 16.38 -8.83
C PHE A 192 -4.86 17.15 -10.03
N LYS A 193 -4.01 17.31 -11.06
CA LYS A 193 -4.38 17.91 -12.35
C LYS A 193 -4.04 16.92 -13.45
N THR A 194 -5.06 16.30 -14.02
CA THR A 194 -4.94 15.37 -15.17
C THR A 194 -4.95 16.12 -16.49
N ASN A 195 -4.62 15.42 -17.58
CA ASN A 195 -4.48 16.01 -18.93
C ASN A 195 -3.50 17.20 -18.98
N CYS A 196 -2.56 17.25 -18.06
CA CYS A 196 -1.57 18.31 -17.87
C CYS A 196 -0.16 17.82 -18.18
N LYS A 197 0.28 17.92 -19.44
CA LYS A 197 1.65 17.56 -19.82
C LYS A 197 2.61 18.72 -19.55
N VAL A 198 3.48 18.55 -18.56
CA VAL A 198 4.54 19.52 -18.25
C VAL A 198 5.52 19.63 -19.42
N GLY A 199 5.92 20.86 -19.77
CA GLY A 199 6.75 21.15 -20.95
C GLY A 199 5.96 21.40 -22.25
N LYS A 200 4.63 21.14 -22.26
CA LYS A 200 3.72 21.57 -23.33
C LYS A 200 2.52 22.27 -22.68
N GLY A 201 2.56 23.61 -22.60
CA GLY A 201 1.45 24.42 -22.05
C GLY A 201 1.58 24.78 -20.57
N ILE A 202 2.34 24.04 -19.78
CA ILE A 202 2.75 24.44 -18.42
C ILE A 202 4.28 24.50 -18.44
N LYS A 203 4.82 25.70 -18.18
CA LYS A 203 6.26 25.93 -18.01
C LYS A 203 6.66 25.76 -16.55
#